data_ba68a2bd69fc82bcb32df8cdc2a14836
#
_entry.id   ba68a2bd69fc82bcb32df8cdc2a14836
#
_cell.length_a   1.000
_cell.length_b   1.000
_cell.length_c   1.000
_cell.angle_alpha   90.00
_cell.angle_beta   90.00
_cell.angle_gamma   90.00
#
_symmetry.space_group_name_H-M   'P 1'
#
loop_
_entity.id
_entity.type
_entity.pdbx_description
1 polymer ?
#
loop_
_entity_poly.entity_id
_entity_poly.type
_entity_poly.pdbx_seq_one_letter_code
_entity_poly.pdbx_strand_id
1 'polypeptide(L)'
;MAHRVIAVVTDELHGEEPLEQICEDANGSGVDVRVVVPAIESGPLGHTLGDVDEPRHEAEARLERVMQLLRGRNVPISGEVGDPDPVRAAQDALLKAPADEVLIFEHCEAEAQWYENGLLERAEEEIELPLRVVFVEHADGQPDHVVKVEEKGRGTINPLAGREVGGGNYVPGMTRSDLAGMVAGIVGTIVVAILAAAVAADSATETGWAAVAILVAIGIALANLAHVVGLTLFEAVRYRGGFARFFRTLALIATPLAIVVNAAILIFAT
;
A
#
# COMPACT_ATOMS: atom_id res chain seq x y z
N MET A 1 -32.57 -10.94 7.32
CA MET A 1 -31.34 -11.77 7.18
C MET A 1 -30.28 -11.04 7.95
N ALA A 2 -29.36 -11.74 8.63
CA ALA A 2 -28.27 -11.06 9.32
C ALA A 2 -27.38 -10.33 8.30
N HIS A 3 -26.89 -9.15 8.67
CA HIS A 3 -25.91 -8.39 7.90
C HIS A 3 -24.54 -9.06 8.05
N ARG A 4 -23.91 -9.47 6.95
CA ARG A 4 -22.67 -10.24 6.95
C ARG A 4 -21.51 -9.31 6.71
N VAL A 5 -20.60 -9.25 7.68
CA VAL A 5 -19.43 -8.36 7.67
C VAL A 5 -18.16 -9.20 7.64
N ILE A 6 -17.24 -8.85 6.72
CA ILE A 6 -15.86 -9.30 6.81
C ILE A 6 -15.06 -8.19 7.50
N ALA A 7 -14.52 -8.48 8.68
CA ALA A 7 -13.67 -7.57 9.42
C ALA A 7 -12.19 -7.94 9.23
N VAL A 8 -11.44 -7.10 8.52
CA VAL A 8 -9.99 -7.26 8.31
C VAL A 8 -9.26 -6.55 9.45
N VAL A 9 -8.54 -7.32 10.25
CA VAL A 9 -7.82 -6.84 11.42
C VAL A 9 -6.32 -7.00 11.19
N THR A 10 -5.65 -5.90 10.87
CA THR A 10 -4.24 -5.87 10.50
C THR A 10 -3.30 -5.85 11.69
N ASP A 11 -3.75 -5.27 12.81
CA ASP A 11 -2.97 -5.16 14.05
C ASP A 11 -3.82 -5.53 15.28
N GLU A 12 -3.25 -5.48 16.48
CA GLU A 12 -3.97 -5.75 17.71
C GLU A 12 -5.02 -4.67 17.99
N LEU A 13 -6.22 -5.10 18.37
CA LEU A 13 -7.27 -4.19 18.80
C LEU A 13 -7.39 -4.21 20.32
N HIS A 14 -7.32 -3.05 20.95
CA HIS A 14 -7.41 -2.87 22.39
C HIS A 14 -8.61 -2.01 22.77
N GLY A 15 -9.45 -2.52 23.66
CA GLY A 15 -10.60 -1.77 24.18
C GLY A 15 -11.92 -2.13 23.51
N GLU A 16 -12.95 -1.39 23.86
CA GLU A 16 -14.34 -1.68 23.49
C GLU A 16 -14.75 -0.99 22.19
N GLU A 17 -14.27 0.21 21.91
CA GLU A 17 -14.70 1.02 20.76
C GLU A 17 -14.48 0.35 19.40
N PRO A 18 -13.29 -0.20 19.08
CA PRO A 18 -13.08 -0.91 17.82
C PRO A 18 -13.97 -2.14 17.69
N LEU A 19 -14.20 -2.85 18.81
CA LEU A 19 -15.05 -4.03 18.82
C LEU A 19 -16.53 -3.69 18.63
N GLU A 20 -16.98 -2.53 19.10
CA GLU A 20 -18.33 -2.03 18.84
C GLU A 20 -18.54 -1.80 17.35
N GLN A 21 -17.55 -1.27 16.64
CA GLN A 21 -17.62 -1.08 15.19
C GLN A 21 -17.77 -2.40 14.44
N ILE A 22 -17.13 -3.49 14.91
CA ILE A 22 -17.31 -4.83 14.32
C ILE A 22 -18.74 -5.34 14.51
N CYS A 23 -19.33 -5.07 15.66
CA CYS A 23 -20.65 -5.58 16.03
C CYS A 23 -21.80 -4.64 15.68
N GLU A 24 -21.53 -3.48 15.10
CA GLU A 24 -22.54 -2.50 14.76
C GLU A 24 -23.50 -3.03 13.68
N ASP A 25 -24.78 -3.08 14.04
CA ASP A 25 -25.84 -3.49 13.13
C ASP A 25 -26.44 -2.27 12.44
N ALA A 26 -25.97 -1.99 11.25
CA ALA A 26 -26.45 -0.86 10.45
C ALA A 26 -27.97 -0.91 10.16
N ASN A 27 -28.62 -2.08 10.29
CA ASN A 27 -30.00 -2.28 9.88
C ASN A 27 -30.94 -2.90 10.94
N GLY A 28 -30.45 -3.15 12.17
CA GLY A 28 -31.23 -3.77 13.25
C GLY A 28 -31.62 -5.24 12.99
N SER A 29 -30.92 -5.91 12.08
CA SER A 29 -31.21 -7.29 11.66
C SER A 29 -30.31 -8.35 12.30
N GLY A 30 -29.38 -7.93 13.12
CA GLY A 30 -28.28 -8.73 13.66
C GLY A 30 -27.11 -8.85 12.66
N VAL A 31 -25.92 -8.99 13.18
CA VAL A 31 -24.66 -9.06 12.42
C VAL A 31 -24.12 -10.49 12.46
N ASP A 32 -23.57 -10.96 11.35
CA ASP A 32 -22.74 -12.18 11.25
C ASP A 32 -21.33 -11.78 10.82
N VAL A 33 -20.35 -11.99 11.68
CA VAL A 33 -19.01 -11.46 11.53
C VAL A 33 -18.02 -12.56 11.16
N ARG A 34 -17.26 -12.30 10.10
CA ARG A 34 -16.07 -13.06 9.78
C ARG A 34 -14.82 -12.19 9.97
N VAL A 35 -14.02 -12.53 10.96
CA VAL A 35 -12.74 -11.89 11.22
C VAL A 35 -11.66 -12.50 10.32
N VAL A 36 -10.95 -11.66 9.60
CA VAL A 36 -9.81 -12.06 8.76
C VAL A 36 -8.57 -11.34 9.27
N VAL A 37 -7.58 -12.11 9.69
CA VAL A 37 -6.31 -11.57 10.16
C VAL A 37 -5.24 -11.89 9.12
N PRO A 38 -4.72 -10.89 8.40
CA PRO A 38 -3.63 -11.10 7.45
C PRO A 38 -2.35 -11.60 8.15
N ALA A 39 -1.64 -12.55 7.54
CA ALA A 39 -0.36 -13.05 8.03
C ALA A 39 0.79 -12.09 7.64
N ILE A 40 0.73 -10.85 8.16
CA ILE A 40 1.66 -9.78 7.83
C ILE A 40 2.98 -10.02 8.53
N GLU A 41 4.09 -9.92 7.79
CA GLU A 41 5.43 -10.01 8.35
C GLU A 41 5.82 -8.77 9.13
N SER A 42 6.45 -8.97 10.28
CA SER A 42 6.93 -7.92 11.17
C SER A 42 8.14 -7.20 10.55
N GLY A 43 7.87 -6.30 9.59
CA GLY A 43 8.83 -5.38 9.01
C GLY A 43 9.17 -5.63 7.54
N PRO A 44 9.70 -4.61 6.84
CA PRO A 44 9.92 -4.61 5.39
C PRO A 44 11.05 -5.53 4.92
N LEU A 45 11.86 -6.07 5.83
CA LEU A 45 12.99 -6.97 5.53
C LEU A 45 12.66 -8.45 5.71
N GLY A 46 11.65 -8.80 6.53
CA GLY A 46 11.21 -10.18 6.76
C GLY A 46 10.76 -10.84 5.46
N HIS A 47 9.99 -10.11 4.67
CA HIS A 47 9.47 -10.53 3.35
C HIS A 47 10.55 -11.00 2.36
N THR A 48 11.79 -10.54 2.52
CA THR A 48 12.92 -10.92 1.65
C THR A 48 13.63 -12.20 2.10
N LEU A 49 13.41 -12.68 3.32
CA LEU A 49 14.11 -13.83 3.89
C LEU A 49 13.29 -15.13 3.90
N GLY A 50 11.99 -15.04 3.58
CA GLY A 50 11.15 -16.22 3.30
C GLY A 50 10.77 -17.10 4.50
N ASP A 51 10.79 -16.55 5.72
CA ASP A 51 10.25 -17.23 6.88
C ASP A 51 8.74 -16.99 6.99
N VAL A 52 7.96 -17.95 6.52
CA VAL A 52 6.47 -17.87 6.46
C VAL A 52 5.81 -18.41 7.73
N ASP A 53 6.53 -19.08 8.60
CA ASP A 53 5.91 -19.75 9.74
C ASP A 53 5.66 -18.78 10.91
N GLU A 54 6.58 -17.87 11.17
CA GLU A 54 6.47 -16.89 12.26
C GLU A 54 5.33 -15.87 12.07
N PRO A 55 5.15 -15.21 10.90
CA PRO A 55 4.03 -14.30 10.65
C PRO A 55 2.66 -14.96 10.78
N ARG A 56 2.58 -16.23 10.38
CA ARG A 56 1.34 -17.00 10.50
C ARG A 56 0.98 -17.28 11.95
N HIS A 57 1.96 -17.65 12.78
CA HIS A 57 1.74 -17.85 14.21
C HIS A 57 1.33 -16.57 14.94
N GLU A 58 1.93 -15.44 14.60
CA GLU A 58 1.54 -14.13 15.12
C GLU A 58 0.09 -13.79 14.73
N ALA A 59 -0.28 -14.01 13.46
CA ALA A 59 -1.63 -13.80 12.97
C ALA A 59 -2.65 -14.75 13.64
N GLU A 60 -2.30 -16.01 13.88
CA GLU A 60 -3.13 -16.97 14.62
C GLU A 60 -3.36 -16.52 16.07
N ALA A 61 -2.32 -16.03 16.74
CA ALA A 61 -2.42 -15.50 18.10
C ALA A 61 -3.28 -14.22 18.15
N ARG A 62 -3.14 -13.33 17.17
CA ARG A 62 -3.96 -12.12 17.02
C ARG A 62 -5.43 -12.50 16.77
N LEU A 63 -5.69 -13.43 15.87
CA LEU A 63 -7.03 -13.94 15.60
C LEU A 63 -7.69 -14.50 16.86
N GLU A 64 -6.95 -15.31 17.62
CA GLU A 64 -7.48 -15.90 18.86
C GLU A 64 -7.86 -14.81 19.88
N ARG A 65 -7.05 -13.77 20.04
CA ARG A 65 -7.35 -12.64 20.92
C ARG A 65 -8.62 -11.90 20.50
N VAL A 66 -8.74 -11.54 19.22
CA VAL A 66 -9.94 -10.85 18.70
C VAL A 66 -11.18 -11.73 18.86
N MET A 67 -11.09 -13.02 18.54
CA MET A 67 -12.19 -13.96 18.71
C MET A 67 -12.60 -14.12 20.17
N GLN A 68 -11.67 -14.08 21.12
CA GLN A 68 -11.98 -14.10 22.56
C GLN A 68 -12.73 -12.83 22.99
N LEU A 69 -12.31 -11.67 22.54
CA LEU A 69 -12.97 -10.40 22.83
C LEU A 69 -14.39 -10.33 22.26
N LEU A 70 -14.62 -10.89 21.07
CA LEU A 70 -15.93 -10.89 20.41
C LEU A 70 -16.91 -11.94 20.99
N ARG A 71 -16.43 -13.02 21.59
CA ARG A 71 -17.29 -14.10 22.14
C ARG A 71 -18.31 -13.63 23.19
N GLY A 72 -18.03 -12.53 23.87
CA GLY A 72 -18.94 -11.93 24.85
C GLY A 72 -20.11 -11.15 24.24
N ARG A 73 -20.14 -10.93 22.93
CA ARG A 73 -21.03 -9.96 22.28
C ARG A 73 -22.29 -10.54 21.65
N ASN A 74 -22.56 -11.81 21.84
CA ASN A 74 -23.77 -12.49 21.36
C ASN A 74 -24.07 -12.32 19.86
N VAL A 75 -23.02 -12.23 19.03
CA VAL A 75 -23.08 -12.24 17.58
C VAL A 75 -22.43 -13.52 17.03
N PRO A 76 -22.97 -14.11 15.95
CA PRO A 76 -22.29 -15.18 15.23
C PRO A 76 -20.92 -14.68 14.75
N ILE A 77 -19.85 -15.39 15.13
CA ILE A 77 -18.48 -15.03 14.74
C ILE A 77 -17.76 -16.25 14.18
N SER A 78 -17.02 -16.01 13.13
CA SER A 78 -16.02 -16.93 12.57
C SER A 78 -14.74 -16.19 12.29
N GLY A 79 -13.62 -16.90 12.15
CA GLY A 79 -12.35 -16.22 11.88
C GLY A 79 -11.37 -17.13 11.14
N GLU A 80 -10.50 -16.50 10.38
CA GLU A 80 -9.43 -17.17 9.66
C GLU A 80 -8.19 -16.27 9.54
N VAL A 81 -7.03 -16.91 9.40
CA VAL A 81 -5.81 -16.23 8.98
C VAL A 81 -5.82 -16.17 7.46
N GLY A 82 -5.62 -14.98 6.92
CA GLY A 82 -5.62 -14.70 5.49
C GLY A 82 -4.23 -14.52 4.88
N ASP A 83 -4.22 -14.16 3.60
CA ASP A 83 -3.02 -13.77 2.86
C ASP A 83 -2.29 -12.62 3.56
N PRO A 84 -0.96 -12.51 3.47
CA PRO A 84 -0.20 -11.38 3.99
C PRO A 84 -0.68 -10.00 3.48
N ASP A 85 -1.26 -9.94 2.29
CA ASP A 85 -1.91 -8.73 1.77
C ASP A 85 -3.33 -8.59 2.34
N PRO A 86 -3.64 -7.53 3.10
CA PRO A 86 -4.96 -7.35 3.71
C PRO A 86 -6.12 -7.29 2.71
N VAL A 87 -5.93 -6.66 1.54
CA VAL A 87 -6.96 -6.57 0.50
C VAL A 87 -7.23 -7.95 -0.09
N ARG A 88 -6.18 -8.71 -0.36
CA ARG A 88 -6.29 -10.08 -0.87
C ARG A 88 -6.90 -11.01 0.16
N ALA A 89 -6.52 -10.87 1.43
CA ALA A 89 -7.15 -11.63 2.52
C ALA A 89 -8.67 -11.42 2.56
N ALA A 90 -9.11 -10.17 2.36
CA ALA A 90 -10.54 -9.86 2.25
C ALA A 90 -11.19 -10.49 1.01
N GLN A 91 -10.54 -10.42 -0.16
CA GLN A 91 -11.02 -11.03 -1.40
C GLN A 91 -11.13 -12.55 -1.28
N ASP A 92 -10.11 -13.21 -0.72
CA ASP A 92 -10.13 -14.65 -0.49
C ASP A 92 -11.26 -15.08 0.47
N ALA A 93 -11.52 -14.28 1.49
CA ALA A 93 -12.65 -14.51 2.40
C ALA A 93 -13.99 -14.34 1.68
N LEU A 94 -14.13 -13.35 0.79
CA LEU A 94 -15.31 -13.13 -0.04
C LEU A 94 -15.57 -14.29 -1.00
N LEU A 95 -14.51 -14.90 -1.55
CA LEU A 95 -14.63 -16.09 -2.40
C LEU A 95 -15.16 -17.31 -1.63
N LYS A 96 -14.82 -17.43 -0.33
CA LYS A 96 -15.26 -18.55 0.52
C LYS A 96 -16.69 -18.40 0.98
N ALA A 97 -17.11 -17.17 1.32
CA ALA A 97 -18.48 -16.87 1.71
C ALA A 97 -18.84 -15.42 1.37
N PRO A 98 -20.05 -15.20 0.83
CA PRO A 98 -20.51 -13.86 0.49
C PRO A 98 -20.68 -13.01 1.74
N ALA A 99 -20.32 -11.73 1.64
CA ALA A 99 -20.59 -10.70 2.63
C ALA A 99 -21.40 -9.55 2.03
N ASP A 100 -21.91 -8.70 2.88
CA ASP A 100 -22.68 -7.51 2.49
C ASP A 100 -21.83 -6.25 2.64
N GLU A 101 -20.75 -6.33 3.45
CA GLU A 101 -19.81 -5.23 3.74
C GLU A 101 -18.42 -5.77 4.09
N VAL A 102 -17.39 -4.98 3.80
CA VAL A 102 -16.02 -5.20 4.30
C VAL A 102 -15.66 -4.05 5.24
N LEU A 103 -15.20 -4.39 6.43
CA LEU A 103 -14.72 -3.48 7.46
C LEU A 103 -13.20 -3.63 7.55
N ILE A 104 -12.47 -2.52 7.47
CA ILE A 104 -11.01 -2.50 7.61
C ILE A 104 -10.64 -1.56 8.75
N PHE A 105 -9.72 -1.99 9.61
CA PHE A 105 -9.11 -1.14 10.62
C PHE A 105 -7.81 -0.57 10.08
N GLU A 106 -7.62 0.73 10.23
CA GLU A 106 -6.42 1.47 9.81
C GLU A 106 -5.99 2.42 10.94
N HIS A 107 -4.69 2.45 11.23
CA HIS A 107 -4.16 3.36 12.24
C HIS A 107 -4.03 4.78 11.68
N CYS A 108 -4.12 5.78 12.55
CA CYS A 108 -3.88 7.17 12.17
C CYS A 108 -2.49 7.34 11.57
N GLU A 109 -2.32 8.32 10.64
CA GLU A 109 -1.10 8.47 9.82
C GLU A 109 0.22 8.46 10.60
N ALA A 110 0.22 8.94 11.85
CA ALA A 110 1.41 8.99 12.69
C ALA A 110 1.82 7.60 13.24
N GLU A 111 0.87 6.69 13.33
CA GLU A 111 1.00 5.36 13.93
C GLU A 111 0.84 4.25 12.89
N ALA A 112 0.39 4.62 11.67
CA ALA A 112 0.13 3.69 10.59
C ALA A 112 1.35 2.82 10.27
N GLN A 113 1.14 1.53 10.28
CA GLN A 113 2.16 0.57 9.92
C GLN A 113 2.44 0.64 8.41
N TRP A 114 3.61 0.17 7.99
CA TRP A 114 4.05 0.24 6.59
C TRP A 114 3.07 -0.41 5.60
N TYR A 115 2.33 -1.44 6.02
CA TYR A 115 1.34 -2.16 5.21
C TYR A 115 0.00 -1.45 5.11
N GLU A 116 -0.33 -0.52 6.01
CA GLU A 116 -1.54 0.29 5.99
C GLU A 116 -1.46 1.45 5.00
N ASN A 117 -0.24 1.85 4.65
CA ASN A 117 -0.01 2.95 3.71
C ASN A 117 -0.59 2.66 2.32
N GLY A 118 -1.71 3.32 1.99
CA GLY A 118 -2.44 3.16 0.74
C GLY A 118 -3.34 1.91 0.70
N LEU A 119 -3.60 1.31 1.85
CA LEU A 119 -4.53 0.19 1.99
C LEU A 119 -5.95 0.60 1.58
N LEU A 120 -6.39 1.77 2.03
CA LEU A 120 -7.71 2.30 1.71
C LEU A 120 -7.92 2.47 0.20
N GLU A 121 -7.00 3.14 -0.49
CA GLU A 121 -7.14 3.37 -1.94
C GLU A 121 -7.14 2.05 -2.73
N ARG A 122 -6.35 1.07 -2.27
CA ARG A 122 -6.35 -0.26 -2.89
C ARG A 122 -7.64 -1.01 -2.62
N ALA A 123 -8.13 -0.96 -1.39
CA ALA A 123 -9.39 -1.59 -1.02
C ALA A 123 -10.56 -0.99 -1.82
N GLU A 124 -10.59 0.33 -2.00
CA GLU A 124 -11.59 1.03 -2.82
C GLU A 124 -11.51 0.62 -4.31
N GLU A 125 -10.31 0.37 -4.83
CA GLU A 125 -10.10 -0.02 -6.23
C GLU A 125 -10.44 -1.50 -6.49
N GLU A 126 -10.23 -2.37 -5.50
CA GLU A 126 -10.22 -3.83 -5.68
C GLU A 126 -11.43 -4.54 -5.05
N ILE A 127 -12.12 -3.92 -4.09
CA ILE A 127 -13.30 -4.50 -3.42
C ILE A 127 -14.57 -3.82 -3.94
N GLU A 128 -15.47 -4.63 -4.53
CA GLU A 128 -16.72 -4.14 -5.12
C GLU A 128 -17.85 -3.94 -4.10
N LEU A 129 -17.66 -4.37 -2.86
CA LEU A 129 -18.65 -4.25 -1.79
C LEU A 129 -18.55 -2.90 -1.08
N PRO A 130 -19.61 -2.50 -0.36
CA PRO A 130 -19.51 -1.41 0.59
C PRO A 130 -18.32 -1.62 1.53
N LEU A 131 -17.52 -0.57 1.67
CA LEU A 131 -16.32 -0.57 2.47
C LEU A 131 -16.49 0.42 3.62
N ARG A 132 -16.26 -0.04 4.84
CA ARG A 132 -16.19 0.79 6.03
C ARG A 132 -14.79 0.74 6.61
N VAL A 133 -14.16 1.89 6.73
CA VAL A 133 -12.81 2.02 7.28
C VAL A 133 -12.88 2.70 8.61
N VAL A 134 -12.33 2.05 9.62
CA VAL A 134 -12.29 2.52 10.99
C VAL A 134 -10.87 2.94 11.31
N PHE A 135 -10.68 4.25 11.49
CA PHE A 135 -9.39 4.81 11.90
C PHE A 135 -9.28 4.75 13.41
N VAL A 136 -8.25 4.08 13.88
CA VAL A 136 -7.95 3.92 15.31
C VAL A 136 -6.68 4.67 15.68
N GLU A 137 -6.67 5.21 16.89
CA GLU A 137 -5.48 5.79 17.51
C GLU A 137 -5.09 4.90 18.68
N HIS A 138 -3.83 4.46 18.67
CA HIS A 138 -3.25 3.65 19.74
C HIS A 138 -2.38 4.53 20.61
N ALA A 139 -2.66 4.58 21.91
CA ALA A 139 -1.81 5.26 22.88
C ALA A 139 -1.25 4.24 23.87
N ASP A 140 0.07 4.23 24.08
CA ASP A 140 0.78 3.30 24.96
C ASP A 140 0.06 3.10 26.30
N GLY A 141 -0.43 1.87 26.55
CA GLY A 141 -1.08 1.47 27.79
C GLY A 141 -2.53 1.97 27.95
N GLN A 142 -3.14 2.51 26.92
CA GLN A 142 -4.55 2.89 26.89
C GLN A 142 -5.34 2.05 25.88
N PRO A 143 -6.68 1.94 26.02
CA PRO A 143 -7.51 1.33 24.98
C PRO A 143 -7.48 2.16 23.70
N ASP A 144 -7.61 1.51 22.56
CA ASP A 144 -7.68 2.16 21.25
C ASP A 144 -8.93 3.05 21.16
N HIS A 145 -8.73 4.22 20.58
CA HIS A 145 -9.79 5.19 20.31
C HIS A 145 -10.16 5.18 18.84
N VAL A 146 -11.45 5.10 18.54
CA VAL A 146 -11.96 5.29 17.19
C VAL A 146 -12.04 6.78 16.89
N VAL A 147 -11.10 7.27 16.07
CA VAL A 147 -11.00 8.69 15.71
C VAL A 147 -11.99 9.04 14.60
N LYS A 148 -12.19 8.13 13.66
CA LYS A 148 -13.00 8.38 12.47
C LYS A 148 -13.51 7.05 11.89
N VAL A 149 -14.70 7.10 11.32
CA VAL A 149 -15.25 6.03 10.49
C VAL A 149 -15.58 6.61 9.13
N GLU A 150 -15.06 6.02 8.08
CA GLU A 150 -15.41 6.37 6.70
C GLU A 150 -16.20 5.24 6.05
N GLU A 151 -17.38 5.58 5.51
CA GLU A 151 -18.16 4.68 4.70
C GLU A 151 -17.98 5.02 3.22
N LYS A 152 -17.59 4.01 2.46
CA LYS A 152 -17.46 4.12 1.02
C LYS A 152 -18.50 3.24 0.35
N GLY A 153 -19.24 3.81 -0.55
CA GLY A 153 -20.18 3.05 -1.37
C GLY A 153 -19.48 2.04 -2.25
N ARG A 154 -20.26 1.22 -2.97
CA ARG A 154 -19.77 0.23 -3.92
C ARG A 154 -18.72 0.86 -4.84
N GLY A 155 -17.51 0.34 -4.82
CA GLY A 155 -16.41 0.81 -5.63
C GLY A 155 -16.72 0.75 -7.13
N THR A 156 -16.20 1.67 -7.89
CA THR A 156 -16.23 1.60 -9.35
C THR A 156 -15.14 0.64 -9.80
N ILE A 157 -15.52 -0.47 -10.42
CA ILE A 157 -14.58 -1.48 -10.95
C ILE A 157 -13.54 -0.77 -11.82
N ASN A 158 -12.28 -0.86 -11.42
CA ASN A 158 -11.18 -0.53 -12.31
C ASN A 158 -10.91 -1.75 -13.20
N PRO A 159 -11.23 -1.74 -14.52
CA PRO A 159 -11.07 -2.91 -15.38
C PRO A 159 -9.62 -3.38 -15.57
N LEU A 160 -8.65 -2.65 -14.97
CA LEU A 160 -7.23 -3.00 -14.97
C LEU A 160 -6.74 -3.52 -13.62
N ALA A 161 -7.57 -3.42 -12.56
CA ALA A 161 -7.28 -4.03 -11.27
C ALA A 161 -7.67 -5.51 -11.34
N GLY A 162 -6.73 -6.39 -11.04
CA GLY A 162 -7.04 -7.80 -10.77
C GLY A 162 -7.40 -8.67 -11.97
N ARG A 163 -6.75 -8.53 -13.12
CA ARG A 163 -6.81 -9.60 -14.12
C ARG A 163 -5.86 -10.72 -13.68
N GLU A 164 -6.45 -11.79 -13.16
CA GLU A 164 -5.74 -13.02 -12.82
C GLU A 164 -4.79 -13.44 -13.95
N VAL A 165 -3.52 -13.45 -13.65
CA VAL A 165 -2.58 -14.33 -14.33
C VAL A 165 -2.42 -15.54 -13.39
N GLY A 166 -2.91 -16.67 -13.84
CA GLY A 166 -3.05 -17.87 -13.04
C GLY A 166 -1.80 -18.28 -12.27
N GLY A 167 -2.03 -18.71 -11.05
CA GLY A 167 -1.23 -19.64 -10.28
C GLY A 167 0.25 -19.34 -10.15
N GLY A 168 0.64 -18.42 -9.27
CA GLY A 168 2.03 -18.22 -8.89
C GLY A 168 2.27 -16.78 -8.44
N ASN A 169 2.70 -16.61 -7.22
CA ASN A 169 3.16 -15.38 -6.57
C ASN A 169 2.40 -14.11 -6.99
N TYR A 170 1.35 -13.82 -6.27
CA TYR A 170 0.61 -12.57 -6.41
C TYR A 170 1.55 -11.39 -6.20
N VAL A 171 1.61 -10.57 -7.21
CA VAL A 171 2.26 -9.27 -7.18
C VAL A 171 1.15 -8.23 -7.01
N PRO A 172 1.10 -7.45 -5.92
CA PRO A 172 0.13 -6.37 -5.77
C PRO A 172 0.07 -5.52 -7.02
N GLY A 173 -1.13 -5.26 -7.53
CA GLY A 173 -1.34 -4.50 -8.76
C GLY A 173 -0.67 -3.13 -8.67
N MET A 174 0.09 -2.74 -9.69
CA MET A 174 0.67 -1.41 -9.78
C MET A 174 -0.45 -0.39 -9.97
N THR A 175 -0.50 0.62 -9.13
CA THR A 175 -1.46 1.70 -9.31
C THR A 175 -1.13 2.55 -10.53
N ARG A 176 -2.12 3.27 -11.04
CA ARG A 176 -1.90 4.21 -12.16
C ARG A 176 -0.82 5.24 -11.84
N SER A 177 -0.72 5.68 -10.58
CA SER A 177 0.32 6.62 -10.14
C SER A 177 1.71 6.01 -10.12
N ASP A 178 1.84 4.72 -9.77
CA ASP A 178 3.13 4.02 -9.81
C ASP A 178 3.58 3.80 -11.23
N LEU A 179 2.67 3.38 -12.12
CA LEU A 179 2.95 3.25 -13.55
C LEU A 179 3.35 4.59 -14.17
N ALA A 180 2.63 5.67 -13.84
CA ALA A 180 2.98 7.02 -14.31
C ALA A 180 4.37 7.46 -13.81
N GLY A 181 4.70 7.20 -12.54
CA GLY A 181 6.02 7.47 -11.98
C GLY A 181 7.14 6.68 -12.67
N MET A 182 6.91 5.38 -12.95
CA MET A 182 7.87 4.55 -13.68
C MET A 182 8.08 5.06 -15.10
N VAL A 183 7.01 5.32 -15.85
CA VAL A 183 7.09 5.83 -17.22
C VAL A 183 7.80 7.17 -17.24
N ALA A 184 7.43 8.10 -16.35
CA ALA A 184 8.09 9.40 -16.23
C ALA A 184 9.58 9.27 -15.88
N GLY A 185 9.92 8.34 -14.97
CA GLY A 185 11.31 8.05 -14.60
C GLY A 185 12.12 7.50 -15.76
N ILE A 186 11.61 6.51 -16.49
CA ILE A 186 12.31 5.88 -17.62
C ILE A 186 12.51 6.90 -18.76
N VAL A 187 11.41 7.52 -19.21
CA VAL A 187 11.44 8.48 -20.31
C VAL A 187 12.30 9.69 -19.95
N GLY A 188 12.14 10.20 -18.73
CA GLY A 188 12.91 11.32 -18.23
C GLY A 188 14.40 11.03 -18.14
N THR A 189 14.79 9.83 -17.69
CA THR A 189 16.20 9.40 -17.67
C THR A 189 16.81 9.41 -19.06
N ILE A 190 16.10 8.92 -20.06
CA ILE A 190 16.57 8.93 -21.46
C ILE A 190 16.77 10.38 -21.94
N VAL A 191 15.81 11.26 -21.69
CA VAL A 191 15.89 12.67 -22.10
C VAL A 191 17.06 13.37 -21.40
N VAL A 192 17.24 13.19 -20.08
CA VAL A 192 18.35 13.77 -19.32
C VAL A 192 19.70 13.25 -19.84
N ALA A 193 19.81 11.96 -20.16
CA ALA A 193 21.02 11.36 -20.72
C ALA A 193 21.37 11.94 -22.11
N ILE A 194 20.38 12.12 -22.97
CA ILE A 194 20.58 12.73 -24.28
C ILE A 194 21.08 14.18 -24.15
N LEU A 195 20.45 14.98 -23.27
CA LEU A 195 20.86 16.35 -23.00
C LEU A 195 22.28 16.42 -22.43
N ALA A 196 22.60 15.57 -21.45
CA ALA A 196 23.97 15.51 -20.88
C ALA A 196 25.02 15.11 -21.93
N ALA A 197 24.68 14.19 -22.82
CA ALA A 197 25.55 13.82 -23.94
C ALA A 197 25.73 14.97 -24.92
N ALA A 198 24.68 15.73 -25.22
CA ALA A 198 24.76 16.92 -26.07
C ALA A 198 25.66 18.01 -25.45
N VAL A 199 25.48 18.29 -24.14
CA VAL A 199 26.36 19.21 -23.39
C VAL A 199 27.83 18.76 -23.43
N ALA A 200 28.08 17.47 -23.23
CA ALA A 200 29.45 16.93 -23.22
C ALA A 200 30.11 16.89 -24.61
N ALA A 201 29.33 16.81 -25.69
CA ALA A 201 29.81 16.82 -27.06
C ALA A 201 30.05 18.22 -27.61
N ASP A 202 29.52 19.26 -26.99
CA ASP A 202 29.72 20.64 -27.43
C ASP A 202 31.09 21.16 -27.01
N SER A 203 31.91 21.45 -28.01
CA SER A 203 33.29 21.96 -27.81
C SER A 203 33.37 23.37 -27.19
N ALA A 204 32.25 24.12 -27.19
CA ALA A 204 32.15 25.42 -26.56
C ALA A 204 31.89 25.32 -25.05
N THR A 205 31.32 24.20 -24.59
CA THR A 205 30.98 24.01 -23.17
C THR A 205 32.25 23.78 -22.34
N GLU A 206 32.40 24.56 -21.26
CA GLU A 206 33.49 24.32 -20.31
C GLU A 206 33.42 22.94 -19.67
N THR A 207 34.57 22.29 -19.48
CA THR A 207 34.66 20.93 -18.90
C THR A 207 33.94 20.80 -17.56
N GLY A 208 33.91 21.86 -16.76
CA GLY A 208 33.19 21.89 -15.47
C GLY A 208 31.69 21.69 -15.63
N TRP A 209 31.07 22.37 -16.57
CA TRP A 209 29.62 22.26 -16.83
C TRP A 209 29.24 20.91 -17.46
N ALA A 210 30.08 20.38 -18.35
CA ALA A 210 29.93 19.06 -18.90
C ALA A 210 29.94 17.98 -17.79
N ALA A 211 30.86 18.09 -16.83
CA ALA A 211 30.92 17.20 -15.69
C ALA A 211 29.65 17.29 -14.81
N VAL A 212 29.15 18.49 -14.55
CA VAL A 212 27.90 18.69 -13.79
C VAL A 212 26.73 18.05 -14.52
N ALA A 213 26.56 18.24 -15.81
CA ALA A 213 25.52 17.67 -16.61
C ALA A 213 25.50 16.11 -16.54
N ILE A 214 26.68 15.51 -16.66
CA ILE A 214 26.85 14.05 -16.57
C ILE A 214 26.51 13.55 -15.15
N LEU A 215 26.99 14.21 -14.10
CA LEU A 215 26.74 13.81 -12.73
C LEU A 215 25.23 13.89 -12.39
N VAL A 216 24.54 14.93 -12.85
CA VAL A 216 23.07 15.05 -12.72
C VAL A 216 22.37 13.90 -13.44
N ALA A 217 22.79 13.57 -14.66
CA ALA A 217 22.20 12.47 -15.42
C ALA A 217 22.39 11.12 -14.72
N ILE A 218 23.59 10.84 -14.20
CA ILE A 218 23.90 9.61 -13.46
C ILE A 218 23.04 9.55 -12.18
N GLY A 219 22.95 10.63 -11.42
CA GLY A 219 22.15 10.69 -10.18
C GLY A 219 20.69 10.39 -10.43
N ILE A 220 20.08 10.99 -11.45
CA ILE A 220 18.69 10.74 -11.84
C ILE A 220 18.50 9.31 -12.36
N ALA A 221 19.43 8.78 -13.15
CA ALA A 221 19.37 7.41 -13.65
C ALA A 221 19.40 6.39 -12.50
N LEU A 222 20.27 6.58 -11.52
CA LEU A 222 20.35 5.70 -10.34
C LEU A 222 19.08 5.79 -9.48
N ALA A 223 18.56 6.98 -9.27
CA ALA A 223 17.33 7.18 -8.49
C ALA A 223 16.11 6.52 -9.17
N ASN A 224 15.97 6.72 -10.48
CA ASN A 224 14.88 6.12 -11.25
C ASN A 224 15.04 4.59 -11.39
N LEU A 225 16.28 4.10 -11.52
CA LEU A 225 16.57 2.66 -11.50
C LEU A 225 16.18 2.04 -10.15
N ALA A 226 16.58 2.67 -9.04
CA ALA A 226 16.22 2.21 -7.71
C ALA A 226 14.70 2.21 -7.50
N HIS A 227 13.98 3.19 -8.04
CA HIS A 227 12.52 3.23 -8.01
C HIS A 227 11.90 2.06 -8.79
N VAL A 228 12.34 1.83 -10.03
CA VAL A 228 11.84 0.73 -10.88
C VAL A 228 12.15 -0.62 -10.24
N VAL A 229 13.39 -0.83 -9.81
CA VAL A 229 13.83 -2.08 -9.15
C VAL A 229 13.06 -2.28 -7.84
N GLY A 230 12.89 -1.22 -7.04
CA GLY A 230 12.10 -1.25 -5.82
C GLY A 230 10.67 -1.73 -6.09
N LEU A 231 9.98 -1.12 -7.05
CA LEU A 231 8.61 -1.48 -7.39
C LEU A 231 8.48 -2.89 -8.02
N THR A 232 9.50 -3.38 -8.70
CA THR A 232 9.42 -4.67 -9.41
C THR A 232 9.89 -5.86 -8.58
N LEU A 233 10.92 -5.70 -7.74
CA LEU A 233 11.55 -6.79 -7.01
C LEU A 233 11.15 -6.86 -5.53
N PHE A 234 10.72 -5.73 -4.94
CA PHE A 234 10.41 -5.68 -3.52
C PHE A 234 8.92 -5.40 -3.30
N GLU A 235 8.17 -6.42 -2.91
CA GLU A 235 6.74 -6.28 -2.59
C GLU A 235 6.50 -5.23 -1.51
N ALA A 236 7.33 -5.20 -0.46
CA ALA A 236 7.26 -4.21 0.61
C ALA A 236 7.31 -2.74 0.10
N VAL A 237 7.97 -2.46 -1.03
CA VAL A 237 8.00 -1.13 -1.63
C VAL A 237 6.66 -0.79 -2.31
N ARG A 238 5.93 -1.80 -2.80
CA ARG A 238 4.61 -1.63 -3.41
C ARG A 238 3.52 -1.32 -2.42
N TYR A 239 3.66 -1.77 -1.16
CA TYR A 239 2.79 -1.37 -0.05
C TYR A 239 2.92 0.11 0.35
N ARG A 240 3.49 0.93 -0.53
CA ARG A 240 3.54 2.40 -0.44
C ARG A 240 4.10 2.96 0.85
N GLY A 241 5.09 2.30 1.44
CA GLY A 241 5.87 2.91 2.52
C GLY A 241 6.47 4.27 2.11
N GLY A 242 6.92 5.05 3.06
CA GLY A 242 7.54 6.37 2.82
C GLY A 242 8.63 6.35 1.73
N PHE A 243 9.29 5.21 1.54
CA PHE A 243 10.30 4.99 0.51
C PHE A 243 9.72 5.05 -0.92
N ALA A 244 8.59 4.38 -1.18
CA ALA A 244 7.92 4.42 -2.49
C ALA A 244 7.42 5.83 -2.82
N ARG A 245 6.82 6.52 -1.85
CA ARG A 245 6.40 7.91 -1.99
C ARG A 245 7.59 8.83 -2.29
N PHE A 246 8.70 8.66 -1.57
CA PHE A 246 9.92 9.44 -1.81
C PHE A 246 10.43 9.27 -3.24
N PHE A 247 10.61 8.02 -3.71
CA PHE A 247 11.12 7.78 -5.07
C PHE A 247 10.16 8.20 -6.16
N ARG A 248 8.84 8.04 -5.97
CA ARG A 248 7.84 8.55 -6.89
C ARG A 248 7.88 10.08 -7.00
N THR A 249 7.96 10.77 -5.86
CA THR A 249 8.09 12.24 -5.83
C THR A 249 9.39 12.69 -6.49
N LEU A 250 10.48 11.98 -6.23
CA LEU A 250 11.77 12.23 -6.85
C LEU A 250 11.70 12.08 -8.38
N ALA A 251 11.08 11.00 -8.88
CA ALA A 251 10.90 10.79 -10.33
C ALA A 251 10.06 11.90 -10.98
N LEU A 252 8.97 12.31 -10.33
CA LEU A 252 8.04 13.31 -10.87
C LEU A 252 8.53 14.75 -10.76
N ILE A 253 9.41 15.07 -9.82
CA ILE A 253 9.91 16.44 -9.59
C ILE A 253 11.37 16.58 -10.04
N ALA A 254 12.25 15.70 -9.56
CA ALA A 254 13.68 15.85 -9.82
C ALA A 254 14.05 15.56 -11.29
N THR A 255 13.33 14.64 -11.95
CA THR A 255 13.57 14.33 -13.35
C THR A 255 13.26 15.52 -14.27
N PRO A 256 12.10 16.19 -14.22
CA PRO A 256 11.84 17.41 -14.98
C PRO A 256 12.83 18.53 -14.65
N LEU A 257 13.17 18.69 -13.37
CA LEU A 257 14.15 19.68 -12.95
C LEU A 257 15.54 19.43 -13.59
N ALA A 258 15.98 18.18 -13.62
CA ALA A 258 17.22 17.80 -14.26
C ALA A 258 17.21 18.04 -15.78
N ILE A 259 16.07 17.85 -16.45
CA ILE A 259 15.88 18.19 -17.85
C ILE A 259 16.09 19.69 -18.05
N VAL A 260 15.45 20.53 -17.22
CA VAL A 260 15.58 21.99 -17.28
C VAL A 260 17.02 22.43 -17.03
N VAL A 261 17.69 21.86 -16.03
CA VAL A 261 19.10 22.17 -15.72
C VAL A 261 20.02 21.85 -16.89
N ASN A 262 19.93 20.64 -17.45
CA ASN A 262 20.76 20.24 -18.58
C ASN A 262 20.48 21.07 -19.85
N ALA A 263 19.22 21.38 -20.10
CA ALA A 263 18.83 22.28 -21.21
C ALA A 263 19.37 23.70 -21.00
N ALA A 264 19.34 24.22 -19.76
CA ALA A 264 19.89 25.53 -19.45
C ALA A 264 21.43 25.55 -19.62
N ILE A 265 22.13 24.50 -19.19
CA ILE A 265 23.58 24.40 -19.44
C ILE A 265 23.88 24.42 -20.95
N LEU A 266 23.13 23.65 -21.74
CA LEU A 266 23.30 23.61 -23.19
C LEU A 266 23.06 24.97 -23.88
N ILE A 267 22.16 25.81 -23.32
CA ILE A 267 21.81 27.10 -23.92
C ILE A 267 22.72 28.22 -23.44
N PHE A 268 23.16 28.23 -22.18
CA PHE A 268 23.80 29.38 -21.55
C PHE A 268 25.28 29.18 -21.20
N ALA A 269 25.75 27.95 -21.21
CA ALA A 269 27.16 27.61 -20.88
C ALA A 269 28.02 27.29 -22.13
N THR A 270 27.43 27.47 -23.33
CA THR A 270 28.12 27.32 -24.64
C THR A 270 28.62 28.67 -25.18
#